data_ecd470d7429926b2e8d4894dc6c24356
#
_entry.id   ecd470d7429926b2e8d4894dc6c24356
#
_cell.length_a   1.000
_cell.length_b   1.000
_cell.length_c   1.000
_cell.angle_alpha   90.00
_cell.angle_beta   90.00
_cell.angle_gamma   90.00
#
_symmetry.space_group_name_H-M   'P 1'
#
loop_
_entity.id
_entity.type
_entity.pdbx_description
1 polymer ?
#
loop_
_entity_poly.entity_id
_entity_poly.type
_entity_poly.pdbx_seq_one_letter_code
_entity_poly.pdbx_strand_id
1 'polypeptide(L)'
;MANETQNFLPFDGEWVLRESPIVASTAIEEGEVLAPEISGNDVTGNLTQMGTENATGSDFYGILAEPIAATDSDYATAGKLKQVWVPTSRYSRAKFSVGAGTFTAADVFRTVEIHSDSKSLAVDTAGKGARIVKFISSTEGVCTFDLPATETA
;
A
#
# COMPACT_ATOMS: atom_id res chain seq x y z
N MET A 1 -5.60 12.77 22.65
CA MET A 1 -5.69 11.80 21.62
C MET A 1 -4.36 11.60 20.95
N ALA A 2 -3.94 10.43 21.04
CA ALA A 2 -2.69 10.16 20.41
C ALA A 2 -2.78 10.48 18.94
N ASN A 3 -1.73 10.99 18.45
CA ASN A 3 -1.60 11.14 17.03
C ASN A 3 -1.41 9.79 16.47
N GLU A 4 -2.51 9.19 16.14
CA GLU A 4 -2.38 7.93 15.51
C GLU A 4 -1.74 8.13 14.19
N THR A 5 -0.74 7.33 13.93
CA THR A 5 -0.13 7.26 12.63
C THR A 5 -1.24 6.81 11.72
N GLN A 6 -1.61 7.68 10.81
CA GLN A 6 -2.63 7.32 9.85
C GLN A 6 -2.02 6.41 8.81
N ASN A 7 -2.67 5.29 8.57
CA ASN A 7 -2.35 4.45 7.44
C ASN A 7 -2.64 5.21 6.15
N PHE A 8 -2.37 4.62 5.01
CA PHE A 8 -2.61 5.31 3.74
C PHE A 8 -4.08 5.67 3.60
N LEU A 9 -4.34 6.87 3.11
CA LEU A 9 -5.70 7.37 2.97
C LEU A 9 -5.89 7.91 1.54
N PRO A 10 -6.60 7.18 0.67
CA PRO A 10 -6.94 7.71 -0.65
C PRO A 10 -7.81 8.95 -0.50
N PHE A 11 -7.50 10.03 -1.22
CA PHE A 11 -8.31 11.23 -1.04
C PHE A 11 -8.47 12.06 -2.30
N ASP A 12 -7.63 11.90 -3.29
CA ASP A 12 -7.69 12.74 -4.48
C ASP A 12 -7.42 11.89 -5.71
N GLY A 13 -7.96 12.31 -6.86
CA GLY A 13 -7.89 11.53 -8.07
C GLY A 13 -8.92 10.42 -8.05
N GLU A 14 -8.80 9.50 -9.00
CA GLU A 14 -9.79 8.45 -9.12
C GLU A 14 -9.35 7.18 -8.43
N TRP A 15 -10.20 6.72 -7.54
CA TRP A 15 -10.03 5.44 -6.85
C TRP A 15 -11.34 4.67 -6.96
N VAL A 16 -11.25 3.36 -7.19
CA VAL A 16 -12.43 2.51 -7.23
C VAL A 16 -12.29 1.40 -6.20
N LEU A 17 -13.43 0.95 -5.67
CA LEU A 17 -13.45 -0.20 -4.78
C LEU A 17 -13.57 -1.46 -5.61
N ARG A 18 -12.71 -2.43 -5.34
CA ARG A 18 -12.73 -3.72 -6.02
C ARG A 18 -12.67 -4.82 -4.99
N GLU A 19 -13.53 -5.82 -5.14
CA GLU A 19 -13.38 -7.04 -4.36
C GLU A 19 -12.17 -7.79 -4.88
N SER A 20 -11.27 -8.15 -3.98
CA SER A 20 -10.01 -8.76 -4.38
C SER A 20 -9.65 -9.89 -3.42
N PRO A 21 -9.03 -10.96 -3.94
CA PRO A 21 -8.70 -12.12 -3.10
C PRO A 21 -7.51 -11.83 -2.20
N ILE A 22 -7.62 -12.22 -0.94
CA ILE A 22 -6.61 -11.94 0.09
C ILE A 22 -6.06 -13.25 0.64
N VAL A 23 -4.80 -13.22 1.06
CA VAL A 23 -4.13 -14.38 1.66
C VAL A 23 -4.82 -14.85 2.95
N ALA A 24 -4.59 -16.11 3.30
CA ALA A 24 -5.14 -16.69 4.53
C ALA A 24 -4.38 -16.20 5.76
N SER A 25 -5.08 -16.20 6.88
CA SER A 25 -4.48 -16.11 8.22
C SER A 25 -3.52 -14.92 8.42
N THR A 26 -3.85 -13.79 7.83
CA THR A 26 -3.06 -12.57 7.97
C THR A 26 -4.00 -11.43 8.34
N ALA A 27 -3.77 -10.82 9.49
CA ALA A 27 -4.54 -9.65 9.91
C ALA A 27 -3.99 -8.43 9.18
N ILE A 28 -4.88 -7.67 8.55
CA ILE A 28 -4.49 -6.50 7.77
C ILE A 28 -5.44 -5.37 8.12
N GLU A 29 -4.89 -4.21 8.44
CA GLU A 29 -5.70 -3.05 8.82
C GLU A 29 -6.14 -2.27 7.60
N GLU A 30 -7.24 -1.56 7.77
CA GLU A 30 -7.66 -0.60 6.76
C GLU A 30 -6.53 0.40 6.52
N GLY A 31 -6.25 0.70 5.25
CA GLY A 31 -5.19 1.63 4.90
C GLY A 31 -3.83 1.01 4.66
N GLU A 32 -3.69 -0.31 4.83
CA GLU A 32 -2.43 -0.97 4.48
C GLU A 32 -2.35 -1.16 2.97
N VAL A 33 -1.15 -1.02 2.45
CA VAL A 33 -0.89 -1.17 1.02
C VAL A 33 -0.74 -2.65 0.68
N LEU A 34 -1.38 -3.07 -0.39
CA LEU A 34 -1.40 -4.46 -0.82
C LEU A 34 -0.71 -4.65 -2.16
N ALA A 35 -0.12 -5.83 -2.32
CA ALA A 35 0.52 -6.25 -3.56
C ALA A 35 0.28 -7.75 -3.78
N PRO A 36 0.40 -8.24 -5.01
CA PRO A 36 0.29 -9.67 -5.25
C PRO A 36 1.31 -10.46 -4.45
N GLU A 37 0.86 -11.51 -3.78
CA GLU A 37 1.76 -12.38 -3.05
C GLU A 37 2.57 -13.23 -4.04
N ILE A 38 3.86 -13.33 -3.78
CA ILE A 38 4.76 -14.15 -4.58
C ILE A 38 5.29 -15.26 -3.70
N SER A 39 5.09 -16.50 -4.14
CA SER A 39 5.62 -17.68 -3.47
C SER A 39 6.60 -18.35 -4.41
N GLY A 40 7.85 -18.43 -3.99
CA GLY A 40 8.90 -18.86 -4.90
C GLY A 40 9.09 -17.82 -6.00
N ASN A 41 8.81 -18.20 -7.24
CA ASN A 41 8.93 -17.29 -8.37
C ASN A 41 7.56 -16.94 -8.99
N ASP A 42 6.48 -17.43 -8.40
CA ASP A 42 5.15 -17.28 -9.01
C ASP A 42 4.18 -16.55 -8.09
N VAL A 43 3.26 -15.80 -8.70
CA VAL A 43 2.17 -15.20 -7.93
C VAL A 43 1.21 -16.30 -7.49
N THR A 44 0.60 -16.11 -6.33
CA THR A 44 -0.34 -17.10 -5.78
C THR A 44 -1.79 -16.85 -6.19
N GLY A 45 -2.07 -15.66 -6.72
CA GLY A 45 -3.43 -15.25 -7.02
C GLY A 45 -4.09 -14.47 -5.89
N ASN A 46 -3.41 -14.30 -4.77
CA ASN A 46 -3.93 -13.56 -3.63
C ASN A 46 -3.08 -12.33 -3.36
N LEU A 47 -3.68 -11.33 -2.68
CA LEU A 47 -2.97 -10.13 -2.28
C LEU A 47 -2.50 -10.27 -0.85
N THR A 48 -1.35 -9.67 -0.55
CA THR A 48 -0.81 -9.59 0.80
C THR A 48 -0.25 -8.19 1.04
N GLN A 49 0.27 -7.97 2.23
CA GLN A 49 0.87 -6.69 2.60
C GLN A 49 2.10 -6.41 1.75
N MET A 50 2.13 -5.25 1.11
CA MET A 50 3.20 -4.93 0.17
C MET A 50 4.56 -4.83 0.85
N GLY A 51 4.59 -4.38 2.10
CA GLY A 51 5.84 -4.25 2.84
C GLY A 51 6.56 -5.57 2.99
N THR A 52 5.83 -6.69 3.07
CA THR A 52 6.43 -8.00 3.16
C THR A 52 6.94 -8.50 1.82
N GLU A 53 6.49 -7.86 0.72
CA GLU A 53 6.88 -8.26 -0.63
C GLU A 53 7.93 -7.36 -1.25
N ASN A 54 8.49 -6.42 -0.49
CA ASN A 54 9.52 -5.53 -1.01
C ASN A 54 10.70 -6.29 -1.60
N ALA A 55 11.11 -7.36 -0.95
CA ALA A 55 12.26 -8.14 -1.40
C ALA A 55 11.96 -8.93 -2.68
N THR A 56 10.71 -9.22 -2.96
CA THR A 56 10.33 -9.95 -4.17
C THR A 56 10.09 -9.01 -5.34
N GLY A 57 9.99 -7.72 -5.07
CA GLY A 57 9.74 -6.73 -6.11
C GLY A 57 8.32 -6.71 -6.64
N SER A 58 7.37 -7.21 -5.86
CA SER A 58 5.97 -7.21 -6.25
C SER A 58 5.46 -5.77 -6.40
N ASP A 59 4.55 -5.56 -7.33
CA ASP A 59 4.04 -4.24 -7.64
C ASP A 59 2.83 -3.89 -6.78
N PHE A 60 2.68 -2.58 -6.53
CA PHE A 60 1.52 -2.06 -5.82
C PHE A 60 0.21 -2.46 -6.53
N TYR A 61 -0.79 -2.89 -5.74
CA TYR A 61 -2.12 -3.16 -6.26
C TYR A 61 -3.14 -2.15 -5.73
N GLY A 62 -3.22 -1.96 -4.43
CA GLY A 62 -4.22 -1.07 -3.86
C GLY A 62 -4.07 -0.90 -2.36
N ILE A 63 -5.05 -0.24 -1.76
CA ILE A 63 -5.08 0.05 -0.33
C ILE A 63 -6.30 -0.63 0.25
N LEU A 64 -6.12 -1.41 1.31
CA LEU A 64 -7.22 -2.18 1.90
C LEU A 64 -8.28 -1.24 2.46
N ALA A 65 -9.53 -1.47 2.09
CA ALA A 65 -10.66 -0.68 2.58
C ALA A 65 -11.46 -1.41 3.66
N GLU A 66 -11.39 -2.74 3.66
CA GLU A 66 -12.16 -3.57 4.58
C GLU A 66 -11.20 -4.33 5.48
N PRO A 67 -11.07 -3.95 6.76
CA PRO A 67 -10.04 -4.55 7.63
C PRO A 67 -10.29 -6.03 7.87
N ILE A 68 -9.22 -6.77 8.12
CA ILE A 68 -9.25 -8.21 8.33
C ILE A 68 -8.68 -8.48 9.73
N ALA A 69 -9.50 -9.07 10.59
CA ALA A 69 -9.10 -9.37 11.96
C ALA A 69 -9.00 -10.87 12.15
N ALA A 70 -8.15 -11.27 13.10
CA ALA A 70 -7.97 -12.69 13.40
C ALA A 70 -9.24 -13.35 13.93
N THR A 71 -10.21 -12.55 14.38
CA THR A 71 -11.49 -13.05 14.88
C THR A 71 -12.53 -13.23 13.78
N ASP A 72 -12.23 -12.83 12.55
CA ASP A 72 -13.19 -12.97 11.45
C ASP A 72 -13.41 -14.43 11.10
N SER A 73 -14.64 -14.79 10.75
CA SER A 73 -14.98 -16.18 10.44
C SER A 73 -14.23 -16.71 9.23
N ASP A 74 -13.87 -15.86 8.29
CA ASP A 74 -13.15 -16.25 7.06
C ASP A 74 -11.65 -15.98 7.14
N TYR A 75 -11.14 -15.67 8.34
CA TYR A 75 -9.74 -15.29 8.50
C TYR A 75 -8.78 -16.31 7.88
N ALA A 76 -9.03 -17.59 8.10
CA ALA A 76 -8.14 -18.65 7.62
C ALA A 76 -8.39 -19.05 6.16
N THR A 77 -9.32 -18.40 5.49
CA THR A 77 -9.69 -18.77 4.12
C THR A 77 -8.83 -18.00 3.13
N ALA A 78 -8.03 -18.73 2.34
CA ALA A 78 -7.28 -18.11 1.25
C ALA A 78 -8.23 -17.75 0.12
N GLY A 79 -8.03 -16.58 -0.46
CA GLY A 79 -8.88 -16.15 -1.57
C GLY A 79 -10.18 -15.49 -1.14
N LYS A 80 -10.36 -15.22 0.17
CA LYS A 80 -11.52 -14.46 0.62
C LYS A 80 -11.52 -13.09 -0.05
N LEU A 81 -12.69 -12.62 -0.46
CA LEU A 81 -12.81 -11.36 -1.18
C LEU A 81 -13.03 -10.21 -0.23
N LYS A 82 -12.20 -9.19 -0.32
CA LYS A 82 -12.30 -7.99 0.51
C LYS A 82 -12.21 -6.76 -0.37
N GLN A 83 -12.81 -5.68 0.08
CA GLN A 83 -12.81 -4.42 -0.66
C GLN A 83 -11.44 -3.75 -0.59
N VAL A 84 -10.95 -3.36 -1.73
CA VAL A 84 -9.63 -2.71 -1.88
C VAL A 84 -9.80 -1.47 -2.74
N TRP A 85 -9.24 -0.35 -2.29
CA TRP A 85 -9.18 0.87 -3.08
C TRP A 85 -8.09 0.72 -4.13
N VAL A 86 -8.47 0.77 -5.41
CA VAL A 86 -7.53 0.63 -6.52
C VAL A 86 -7.50 1.95 -7.29
N PRO A 87 -6.31 2.54 -7.51
CA PRO A 87 -6.24 3.77 -8.28
C PRO A 87 -6.48 3.47 -9.77
N THR A 88 -7.23 4.34 -10.42
CA THR A 88 -7.49 4.19 -11.85
C THR A 88 -6.57 5.07 -12.69
N SER A 89 -5.71 5.84 -12.02
CA SER A 89 -4.80 6.75 -12.69
C SER A 89 -3.51 6.85 -11.86
N ARG A 90 -2.39 7.03 -12.54
CA ARG A 90 -1.13 7.28 -11.83
C ARG A 90 -1.12 8.62 -11.10
N TYR A 91 -2.15 9.43 -11.30
CA TYR A 91 -2.28 10.70 -10.59
C TYR A 91 -3.19 10.59 -9.37
N SER A 92 -3.75 9.42 -9.11
CA SER A 92 -4.54 9.20 -7.88
C SER A 92 -3.62 9.34 -6.68
N ARG A 93 -4.09 10.08 -5.67
CA ARG A 93 -3.25 10.48 -4.54
C ARG A 93 -3.76 9.90 -3.23
N ALA A 94 -2.81 9.61 -2.35
CA ALA A 94 -3.12 9.18 -1.00
C ALA A 94 -2.25 9.95 -0.03
N LYS A 95 -2.77 10.21 1.16
CA LYS A 95 -1.96 10.70 2.26
C LYS A 95 -1.18 9.54 2.84
N PHE A 96 0.03 9.82 3.30
CA PHE A 96 0.85 8.80 3.92
C PHE A 96 1.49 9.33 5.21
N SER A 97 1.89 8.40 6.06
CA SER A 97 2.69 8.69 7.25
C SER A 97 4.10 8.19 7.02
N VAL A 98 5.05 8.81 7.71
CA VAL A 98 6.45 8.41 7.64
C VAL A 98 6.68 7.28 8.64
N GLY A 99 7.15 6.14 8.15
CA GLY A 99 7.48 4.99 8.99
C GLY A 99 8.95 4.87 9.29
N ALA A 100 9.80 5.35 8.39
CA ALA A 100 11.25 5.30 8.58
C ALA A 100 11.89 6.44 7.79
N GLY A 101 13.02 6.91 8.30
CA GLY A 101 13.78 7.95 7.64
C GLY A 101 13.37 9.35 8.09
N THR A 102 14.08 10.35 7.58
CA THR A 102 13.81 11.76 7.87
C THR A 102 13.18 12.39 6.65
N PHE A 103 11.96 12.90 6.82
CA PHE A 103 11.19 13.46 5.73
C PHE A 103 11.28 14.98 5.70
N THR A 104 11.69 15.52 4.56
CA THR A 104 11.79 16.96 4.36
C THR A 104 11.20 17.33 3.01
N ALA A 105 11.01 18.62 2.77
CA ALA A 105 10.48 19.08 1.49
C ALA A 105 11.40 18.71 0.31
N ALA A 106 12.67 18.43 0.57
CA ALA A 106 13.59 18.01 -0.49
C ALA A 106 13.30 16.61 -1.01
N ASP A 107 12.49 15.85 -0.30
CA ASP A 107 12.14 14.48 -0.72
C ASP A 107 10.99 14.43 -1.72
N VAL A 108 10.37 15.57 -2.01
CA VAL A 108 9.30 15.63 -3.01
C VAL A 108 9.82 15.18 -4.36
N PHE A 109 9.05 14.33 -5.03
CA PHE A 109 9.34 13.69 -6.30
C PHE A 109 10.27 12.49 -6.22
N ARG A 110 10.74 12.12 -5.03
CA ARG A 110 11.49 10.87 -4.88
C ARG A 110 10.53 9.68 -4.93
N THR A 111 11.02 8.58 -5.48
CA THR A 111 10.32 7.29 -5.44
C THR A 111 10.93 6.47 -4.33
N VAL A 112 10.11 6.04 -3.40
CA VAL A 112 10.55 5.37 -2.17
C VAL A 112 9.77 4.09 -1.93
N GLU A 113 10.33 3.26 -1.05
CA GLU A 113 9.70 2.00 -0.70
C GLU A 113 8.54 2.18 0.27
N ILE A 114 7.58 1.28 0.17
CA ILE A 114 6.60 1.09 1.23
C ILE A 114 7.35 0.50 2.43
N HIS A 115 7.15 1.08 3.60
CA HIS A 115 7.79 0.56 4.80
C HIS A 115 7.31 -0.85 5.10
N SER A 116 8.12 -1.64 5.79
CA SER A 116 7.83 -3.05 6.02
C SER A 116 6.51 -3.30 6.76
N ASP A 117 5.97 -2.29 7.45
CA ASP A 117 4.68 -2.42 8.12
C ASP A 117 3.49 -2.27 7.16
N SER A 118 3.73 -1.92 5.89
CA SER A 118 2.72 -1.69 4.86
C SER A 118 1.77 -0.52 5.16
N LYS A 119 2.05 0.24 6.21
CA LYS A 119 1.18 1.32 6.70
C LYS A 119 1.76 2.71 6.44
N SER A 120 3.01 2.79 5.99
CA SER A 120 3.75 4.03 5.92
C SER A 120 4.84 3.93 4.87
N LEU A 121 5.60 5.02 4.68
CA LEU A 121 6.69 5.04 3.72
C LEU A 121 8.05 5.08 4.42
N ALA A 122 9.03 4.43 3.79
CA ALA A 122 10.43 4.53 4.17
C ALA A 122 11.06 5.61 3.29
N VAL A 123 11.02 6.86 3.74
CA VAL A 123 11.30 8.03 2.90
C VAL A 123 12.77 8.17 2.51
N ASP A 124 13.68 7.48 3.21
CA ASP A 124 15.09 7.51 2.86
C ASP A 124 15.54 6.32 2.02
N THR A 125 14.62 5.40 1.71
CA THR A 125 14.96 4.20 0.96
C THR A 125 14.41 4.31 -0.43
N ALA A 126 15.29 4.48 -1.41
CA ALA A 126 14.89 4.52 -2.80
C ALA A 126 14.35 3.15 -3.22
N GLY A 127 13.27 3.15 -4.00
CA GLY A 127 12.69 1.91 -4.45
C GLY A 127 11.43 2.16 -5.22
N LYS A 128 10.69 1.11 -5.54
CA LYS A 128 9.41 1.29 -6.17
C LYS A 128 8.30 1.14 -5.13
N GLY A 129 7.19 1.71 -5.43
CA GLY A 129 6.03 1.68 -4.56
C GLY A 129 5.33 3.00 -4.58
N ALA A 130 5.96 4.05 -4.11
CA ALA A 130 5.31 5.34 -4.00
C ALA A 130 6.22 6.48 -4.47
N ARG A 131 5.60 7.48 -5.07
CA ARG A 131 6.31 8.71 -5.41
C ARG A 131 5.73 9.83 -4.58
N ILE A 132 6.58 10.52 -3.84
CA ILE A 132 6.16 11.61 -2.98
C ILE A 132 5.85 12.83 -3.85
N VAL A 133 4.67 13.42 -3.68
CA VAL A 133 4.27 14.58 -4.48
C VAL A 133 4.03 15.83 -3.65
N LYS A 134 3.95 15.69 -2.33
CA LYS A 134 3.75 16.86 -1.46
C LYS A 134 4.28 16.60 -0.06
N PHE A 135 4.95 17.60 0.49
CA PHE A 135 5.39 17.61 1.88
C PHE A 135 4.35 18.35 2.71
N ILE A 136 3.83 17.72 3.76
CA ILE A 136 2.92 18.39 4.69
C ILE A 136 3.66 18.72 5.98
N SER A 137 4.31 17.74 6.57
CA SER A 137 5.06 17.89 7.80
C SER A 137 6.12 16.80 7.87
N SER A 138 6.93 16.80 8.92
CA SER A 138 7.97 15.77 9.07
C SER A 138 7.38 14.35 9.23
N THR A 139 6.07 14.23 9.47
CA THR A 139 5.44 12.94 9.69
C THR A 139 4.39 12.57 8.64
N GLU A 140 4.04 13.49 7.74
CA GLU A 140 2.97 13.28 6.78
C GLU A 140 3.26 13.90 5.42
N GLY A 141 2.73 13.28 4.39
CA GLY A 141 2.80 13.84 3.06
C GLY A 141 1.75 13.22 2.15
N VAL A 142 1.88 13.49 0.87
CA VAL A 142 0.99 12.98 -0.17
C VAL A 142 1.84 12.26 -1.20
N CYS A 143 1.36 11.11 -1.64
CA CYS A 143 2.07 10.32 -2.65
C CYS A 143 1.13 9.80 -3.72
N THR A 144 1.71 9.39 -4.83
CA THR A 144 1.06 8.56 -5.83
C THR A 144 1.76 7.21 -5.82
N PHE A 145 1.14 6.20 -6.41
CA PHE A 145 1.72 4.87 -6.43
C PHE A 145 2.15 4.51 -7.84
N ASP A 146 3.24 3.75 -7.94
CA ASP A 146 3.70 3.28 -9.22
C ASP A 146 2.75 2.18 -9.71
N LEU A 147 2.13 2.41 -10.84
CA LEU A 147 1.30 1.40 -11.47
C LEU A 147 2.17 0.58 -12.40
N PRO A 148 1.84 -0.71 -12.59
CA PRO A 148 2.60 -1.55 -13.51
C PRO A 148 2.64 -0.91 -14.89
N ALA A 149 3.83 -0.81 -15.44
CA ALA A 149 4.02 -0.14 -16.72
C ALA A 149 3.42 -0.92 -17.88
N THR A 150 3.11 -2.17 -17.65
CA THR A 150 2.76 -3.09 -18.73
C THR A 150 1.29 -3.44 -18.76
N GLU A 151 0.47 -2.61 -18.16
CA GLU A 151 -0.96 -2.83 -18.31
C GLU A 151 -1.40 -2.48 -19.70
N THR A 152 -0.66 -2.86 -20.64
CA THR A 152 -1.12 -2.76 -22.00
C THR A 152 -1.99 -3.97 -22.23
N ALA A 153 -3.20 -3.70 -22.47
CA ALA A 153 -4.10 -4.75 -22.84
C ALA A 153 -3.56 -5.51 -24.03
#